data_51b44a4b951c53dd0d907aadae968266
#
_entry.id   51b44a4b951c53dd0d907aadae968266
#
_cell.length_a   1.000
_cell.length_b   1.000
_cell.length_c   1.000
_cell.angle_alpha   90.00
_cell.angle_beta   90.00
_cell.angle_gamma   90.00
#
_symmetry.space_group_name_H-M   'P 1'
#
loop_
_entity.id
_entity.type
_entity.pdbx_description
1 polymer ?
#
loop_
_entity_poly.entity_id
_entity_poly.type
_entity_poly.pdbx_seq_one_letter_code
_entity_poly.pdbx_strand_id
1 'polypeptide(L)'
;MSPGLALKLMRPQQEGHDNSGFALVMQDLEGVFSHYKDKPLLSLACTRKGLQLVNGYMDSQGFAQLAQWAPDISPREGLNIAAMPFYVFRNYDYPELYKYRGAKDREELLLDARLALRSILDESGEGYVYSFWPDVLTLKEIGDPLDIAEYFGLWREDGRLLARNIVAQCRQNTNYGVMRYAAHPFFLQGYTLCANGENTFYSRNTEFQKSLHRGYAGFESDSQNLLYSLHYVHRELGWPLKYYKHVITPLPDDEAGRRPDGEALRLIRESLAPLEINGPNAAIGLLPDGRMLAVCDSKKLRPIVSGSDGSIAAITSEVCGLNAVLPARDPARDVYLSERDTLIIDNDLVSEQWAQ
;
A
#
# COMPACT_ATOMS: atom_id res chain seq x y z
N MET A 1 4.86 16.41 0.98
CA MET A 1 5.60 15.88 2.16
C MET A 1 6.79 15.06 1.67
N SER A 2 7.94 15.09 2.39
CA SER A 2 9.08 14.20 2.13
C SER A 2 8.91 12.84 2.81
N PRO A 3 9.59 11.77 2.35
CA PRO A 3 9.64 10.47 3.04
C PRO A 3 10.13 10.57 4.49
N GLY A 4 11.01 11.55 4.78
CA GLY A 4 11.51 11.80 6.12
C GLY A 4 10.44 12.03 7.18
N LEU A 5 9.25 12.52 6.78
CA LEU A 5 8.12 12.67 7.70
C LEU A 5 7.56 11.32 8.16
N ALA A 6 7.40 10.36 7.24
CA ALA A 6 6.97 9.01 7.59
C ALA A 6 8.00 8.30 8.48
N LEU A 7 9.30 8.52 8.22
CA LEU A 7 10.38 7.98 9.05
C LEU A 7 10.40 8.60 10.45
N LYS A 8 10.14 9.92 10.58
CA LYS A 8 9.97 10.58 11.89
C LYS A 8 8.81 9.98 12.69
N LEU A 9 7.70 9.60 12.01
CA LEU A 9 6.57 8.93 12.64
C LEU A 9 6.93 7.53 13.14
N MET A 10 7.75 6.79 12.40
CA MET A 10 8.13 5.41 12.71
C MET A 10 9.26 5.31 13.74
N ARG A 11 10.16 6.26 13.80
CA ARG A 11 11.34 6.23 14.67
C ARG A 11 11.05 5.99 16.17
N PRO A 12 10.02 6.58 16.79
CA PRO A 12 9.69 6.28 18.20
C PRO A 12 9.22 4.84 18.43
N GLN A 13 8.92 4.10 17.37
CA GLN A 13 8.44 2.71 17.39
C GLN A 13 9.56 1.71 17.07
N GLN A 14 10.82 2.15 17.05
CA GLN A 14 11.97 1.34 16.60
C GLN A 14 12.18 0.04 17.38
N GLU A 15 11.77 -0.04 18.64
CA GLU A 15 11.83 -1.26 19.44
C GLU A 15 10.95 -2.40 18.87
N GLY A 16 9.95 -2.04 18.05
CA GLY A 16 9.11 -2.99 17.32
C GLY A 16 9.70 -3.45 15.98
N HIS A 17 10.84 -2.91 15.55
CA HIS A 17 11.50 -3.30 14.31
C HIS A 17 12.14 -4.69 14.49
N ASP A 18 12.00 -5.54 13.46
CA ASP A 18 12.51 -6.91 13.49
C ASP A 18 13.49 -7.20 12.35
N ASN A 19 13.96 -6.18 11.66
CA ASN A 19 14.87 -6.25 10.51
C ASN A 19 14.32 -7.07 9.31
N SER A 20 13.02 -7.38 9.31
CA SER A 20 12.42 -8.13 8.21
C SER A 20 12.20 -7.29 6.97
N GLY A 21 12.12 -5.98 7.10
CA GLY A 21 12.03 -5.07 5.96
C GLY A 21 11.29 -3.77 6.23
N PHE A 22 11.38 -2.93 5.23
CA PHE A 22 10.70 -1.64 5.16
C PHE A 22 10.14 -1.44 3.76
N ALA A 23 8.96 -0.86 3.68
CA ALA A 23 8.46 -0.35 2.42
C ALA A 23 7.74 0.98 2.59
N LEU A 24 7.74 1.72 1.49
CA LEU A 24 7.16 3.04 1.34
C LEU A 24 6.37 3.09 0.04
N VAL A 25 5.13 3.55 0.10
CA VAL A 25 4.34 3.94 -1.06
C VAL A 25 4.03 5.42 -0.97
N MET A 26 4.34 6.14 -2.02
CA MET A 26 4.06 7.56 -2.19
C MET A 26 3.04 7.74 -3.31
N GLN A 27 2.03 8.55 -3.09
CA GLN A 27 0.95 8.83 -4.05
C GLN A 27 0.67 10.32 -4.12
N ASP A 28 0.22 10.80 -5.27
CA ASP A 28 0.13 12.22 -5.60
C ASP A 28 1.51 12.88 -5.49
N LEU A 29 2.38 12.45 -6.42
CA LEU A 29 3.79 12.78 -6.43
C LEU A 29 4.03 14.25 -6.84
N GLU A 30 5.04 14.82 -6.24
CA GLU A 30 5.52 16.18 -6.50
C GLU A 30 7.02 16.15 -6.83
N GLY A 31 7.67 17.30 -6.81
CA GLY A 31 9.10 17.38 -7.08
C GLY A 31 9.44 16.96 -8.50
N VAL A 32 10.39 16.02 -8.66
CA VAL A 32 10.87 15.58 -9.98
C VAL A 32 9.82 14.83 -10.80
N PHE A 33 8.77 14.32 -10.18
CA PHE A 33 7.71 13.56 -10.83
C PHE A 33 6.51 14.42 -11.27
N SER A 34 6.42 15.67 -10.84
CA SER A 34 5.24 16.53 -11.06
C SER A 34 4.85 16.71 -12.53
N HIS A 35 5.81 16.63 -13.46
CA HIS A 35 5.57 16.75 -14.90
C HIS A 35 4.97 15.50 -15.54
N TYR A 36 4.90 14.38 -14.82
CA TYR A 36 4.51 13.07 -15.37
C TYR A 36 3.39 12.40 -14.58
N LYS A 37 2.53 13.17 -13.88
CA LYS A 37 1.46 12.64 -13.03
C LYS A 37 0.46 11.73 -13.78
N ASP A 38 0.20 12.01 -15.05
CA ASP A 38 -0.67 11.21 -15.94
C ASP A 38 0.03 10.02 -16.62
N LYS A 39 1.35 9.89 -16.40
CA LYS A 39 2.18 8.87 -17.02
C LYS A 39 2.50 7.74 -16.05
N PRO A 40 2.42 6.47 -16.51
CA PRO A 40 2.75 5.34 -15.63
C PRO A 40 4.20 5.40 -15.15
N LEU A 41 4.37 5.26 -13.85
CA LEU A 41 5.66 5.17 -13.17
C LEU A 41 5.92 3.71 -12.77
N LEU A 42 6.98 3.13 -13.33
CA LEU A 42 7.47 1.81 -12.97
C LEU A 42 8.45 1.93 -11.80
N SER A 43 8.18 1.19 -10.73
CA SER A 43 9.05 1.09 -9.55
C SER A 43 9.63 -0.33 -9.45
N LEU A 44 10.95 -0.47 -9.51
CA LEU A 44 11.60 -1.78 -9.49
C LEU A 44 12.97 -1.77 -8.81
N ALA A 45 13.39 -2.96 -8.33
CA ALA A 45 14.75 -3.26 -7.91
C ALA A 45 15.26 -4.47 -8.69
N CYS A 46 16.46 -4.40 -9.28
CA CYS A 46 16.94 -5.45 -10.17
C CYS A 46 18.46 -5.50 -10.29
N THR A 47 18.94 -6.57 -10.93
CA THR A 47 20.30 -6.65 -11.45
C THR A 47 20.42 -5.95 -12.81
N ARG A 48 21.64 -5.85 -13.35
CA ARG A 48 21.86 -5.33 -14.71
C ARG A 48 21.12 -6.16 -15.76
N LYS A 49 21.11 -7.49 -15.59
CA LYS A 49 20.39 -8.40 -16.51
C LYS A 49 18.88 -8.23 -16.39
N GLY A 50 18.37 -8.10 -15.15
CA GLY A 50 16.96 -7.78 -14.93
C GLY A 50 16.52 -6.49 -15.61
N LEU A 51 17.37 -5.45 -15.55
CA LEU A 51 17.11 -4.19 -16.25
C LEU A 51 17.05 -4.36 -17.78
N GLN A 52 17.89 -5.21 -18.36
CA GLN A 52 17.85 -5.52 -19.78
C GLN A 52 16.56 -6.26 -20.16
N LEU A 53 16.12 -7.23 -19.33
CA LEU A 53 14.86 -7.94 -19.54
C LEU A 53 13.65 -6.99 -19.49
N VAL A 54 13.61 -6.09 -18.52
CA VAL A 54 12.59 -5.05 -18.40
C VAL A 54 12.56 -4.15 -19.64
N ASN A 55 13.72 -3.65 -20.08
CA ASN A 55 13.81 -2.81 -21.27
C ASN A 55 13.26 -3.54 -22.51
N GLY A 56 13.73 -4.79 -22.74
CA GLY A 56 13.25 -5.58 -23.89
C GLY A 56 11.73 -5.81 -23.89
N TYR A 57 11.15 -6.07 -22.70
CA TYR A 57 9.70 -6.20 -22.58
C TYR A 57 8.99 -4.87 -22.88
N MET A 58 9.40 -3.77 -22.23
CA MET A 58 8.76 -2.46 -22.39
C MET A 58 8.81 -1.99 -23.84
N ASP A 59 9.96 -2.15 -24.50
CA ASP A 59 10.13 -1.81 -25.93
C ASP A 59 9.20 -2.68 -26.80
N SER A 60 9.12 -3.99 -26.53
CA SER A 60 8.25 -4.92 -27.28
C SER A 60 6.76 -4.60 -27.15
N GLN A 61 6.35 -4.00 -26.01
CA GLN A 61 4.98 -3.56 -25.75
C GLN A 61 4.70 -2.13 -26.24
N GLY A 62 5.72 -1.43 -26.73
CA GLY A 62 5.60 -0.07 -27.26
C GLY A 62 5.52 1.04 -26.19
N PHE A 63 5.94 0.77 -24.98
CA PHE A 63 6.10 1.81 -23.96
C PHE A 63 7.36 2.63 -24.23
N ALA A 64 7.22 3.94 -24.35
CA ALA A 64 8.35 4.85 -24.56
C ALA A 64 8.82 5.43 -23.24
N GLN A 65 10.09 5.25 -22.89
CA GLN A 65 10.67 5.85 -21.66
C GLN A 65 10.71 7.37 -21.79
N LEU A 66 10.15 8.09 -20.82
CA LEU A 66 10.12 9.56 -20.73
C LEU A 66 11.19 10.11 -19.80
N ALA A 67 11.24 9.55 -18.59
CA ALA A 67 12.14 9.98 -17.54
C ALA A 67 12.58 8.81 -16.67
N GLN A 68 13.69 8.99 -15.96
CA GLN A 68 14.18 8.05 -14.98
C GLN A 68 14.73 8.81 -13.77
N TRP A 69 14.41 8.32 -12.60
CA TRP A 69 15.02 8.73 -11.36
C TRP A 69 15.60 7.50 -10.63
N ALA A 70 16.66 7.70 -9.90
CA ALA A 70 17.22 6.71 -8.99
C ALA A 70 17.54 7.40 -7.65
N PRO A 71 17.39 6.73 -6.52
CA PRO A 71 17.77 7.29 -5.23
C PRO A 71 19.29 7.51 -5.16
N ASP A 72 19.70 8.51 -4.38
CA ASP A 72 21.11 8.72 -4.07
C ASP A 72 21.56 7.71 -3.03
N ILE A 73 21.93 6.54 -3.50
CA ILE A 73 22.37 5.42 -2.66
C ILE A 73 23.68 5.80 -1.94
N SER A 74 23.70 5.61 -0.62
CA SER A 74 24.86 5.85 0.24
C SER A 74 25.26 4.59 0.98
N PRO A 75 25.97 3.62 0.32
CA PRO A 75 26.45 2.42 0.98
C PRO A 75 27.39 2.80 2.12
N ARG A 76 27.17 2.23 3.29
CA ARG A 76 28.04 2.38 4.46
C ARG A 76 28.26 1.01 5.09
N GLU A 77 29.43 0.80 5.63
CA GLU A 77 29.72 -0.41 6.41
C GLU A 77 28.84 -0.46 7.65
N GLY A 78 28.30 -1.64 7.96
CA GLY A 78 27.47 -1.88 9.13
C GLY A 78 25.97 -1.69 8.94
N LEU A 79 25.50 -1.24 7.76
CA LEU A 79 24.05 -1.17 7.50
C LEU A 79 23.48 -2.58 7.31
N ASN A 80 22.38 -2.87 8.00
CA ASN A 80 21.63 -4.12 7.90
C ASN A 80 20.58 -4.03 6.79
N ILE A 81 21.01 -4.28 5.55
CA ILE A 81 20.18 -4.19 4.35
C ILE A 81 20.60 -5.23 3.31
N ALA A 82 19.64 -5.85 2.65
CA ALA A 82 19.85 -6.80 1.56
C ALA A 82 19.71 -6.10 0.19
N ALA A 83 20.56 -5.10 -0.07
CA ALA A 83 20.41 -4.22 -1.22
C ALA A 83 20.49 -4.94 -2.57
N MET A 84 19.65 -4.49 -3.53
CA MET A 84 19.77 -4.85 -4.95
C MET A 84 20.77 -3.90 -5.65
N PRO A 85 21.39 -4.33 -6.76
CA PRO A 85 22.33 -3.49 -7.49
C PRO A 85 21.73 -2.20 -8.08
N PHE A 86 20.45 -2.24 -8.48
CA PHE A 86 19.76 -1.12 -9.08
C PHE A 86 18.37 -0.94 -8.52
N TYR A 87 18.01 0.30 -8.21
CA TYR A 87 16.66 0.75 -7.93
C TYR A 87 16.28 1.78 -8.97
N VAL A 88 15.19 1.55 -9.67
CA VAL A 88 14.82 2.34 -10.84
C VAL A 88 13.36 2.75 -10.75
N PHE A 89 13.13 4.05 -10.96
CA PHE A 89 11.82 4.66 -11.07
C PHE A 89 11.74 5.33 -12.43
N ARG A 90 10.87 4.82 -13.32
CA ARG A 90 10.79 5.29 -14.72
C ARG A 90 9.37 5.64 -15.11
N ASN A 91 9.20 6.85 -15.62
CA ASN A 91 7.98 7.22 -16.31
C ASN A 91 8.03 6.77 -17.79
N TYR A 92 6.90 6.25 -18.23
CA TYR A 92 6.70 5.82 -19.62
C TYR A 92 5.53 6.55 -20.24
N ASP A 93 5.59 6.77 -21.54
CA ASP A 93 4.40 7.08 -22.33
C ASP A 93 3.67 5.78 -22.66
N TYR A 94 2.35 5.86 -22.78
CA TYR A 94 1.53 4.72 -23.18
C TYR A 94 1.86 4.30 -24.62
N PRO A 95 1.75 3.01 -24.96
CA PRO A 95 1.78 2.55 -26.34
C PRO A 95 0.75 3.33 -27.19
N GLU A 96 1.06 3.60 -28.44
CA GLU A 96 0.27 4.49 -29.30
C GLU A 96 -1.22 4.11 -29.34
N LEU A 97 -1.52 2.82 -29.38
CA LEU A 97 -2.89 2.30 -29.37
C LEU A 97 -3.68 2.70 -28.09
N TYR A 98 -2.99 2.88 -26.97
CA TYR A 98 -3.61 3.15 -25.67
C TYR A 98 -3.64 4.64 -25.29
N LYS A 99 -2.99 5.52 -26.04
CA LYS A 99 -3.03 6.98 -25.78
C LYS A 99 -4.44 7.54 -25.84
N TYR A 100 -5.28 6.95 -26.68
CA TYR A 100 -6.66 7.39 -26.95
C TYR A 100 -7.71 6.46 -26.32
N ARG A 101 -7.31 5.43 -25.59
CA ARG A 101 -8.21 4.52 -24.89
C ARG A 101 -8.71 5.11 -23.57
N GLY A 102 -9.83 4.57 -23.08
CA GLY A 102 -10.40 4.93 -21.78
C GLY A 102 -9.48 4.59 -20.60
N ALA A 103 -9.78 5.14 -19.42
CA ALA A 103 -9.01 4.87 -18.21
C ALA A 103 -8.94 3.37 -17.90
N LYS A 104 -10.07 2.66 -17.99
CA LYS A 104 -10.13 1.22 -17.72
C LYS A 104 -9.18 0.40 -18.59
N ASP A 105 -9.16 0.63 -19.89
CA ASP A 105 -8.27 -0.09 -20.81
C ASP A 105 -6.79 0.15 -20.48
N ARG A 106 -6.43 1.40 -20.11
CA ARG A 106 -5.08 1.76 -19.69
C ARG A 106 -4.69 1.11 -18.36
N GLU A 107 -5.60 1.04 -17.42
CA GLU A 107 -5.38 0.41 -16.12
C GLU A 107 -5.21 -1.10 -16.24
N GLU A 108 -5.98 -1.76 -17.11
CA GLU A 108 -5.80 -3.18 -17.45
C GLU A 108 -4.46 -3.44 -18.11
N LEU A 109 -4.05 -2.60 -19.08
CA LEU A 109 -2.73 -2.67 -19.69
C LEU A 109 -1.60 -2.59 -18.65
N LEU A 110 -1.69 -1.66 -17.70
CA LEU A 110 -0.65 -1.50 -16.68
C LEU A 110 -0.61 -2.70 -15.72
N LEU A 111 -1.75 -3.28 -15.38
CA LEU A 111 -1.81 -4.51 -14.59
C LEU A 111 -1.18 -5.67 -15.34
N ASP A 112 -1.57 -5.90 -16.58
CA ASP A 112 -1.03 -6.97 -17.42
C ASP A 112 0.50 -6.83 -17.61
N ALA A 113 0.97 -5.61 -17.86
CA ALA A 113 2.40 -5.32 -17.99
C ALA A 113 3.16 -5.58 -16.69
N ARG A 114 2.61 -5.16 -15.54
CA ARG A 114 3.20 -5.43 -14.23
C ARG A 114 3.30 -6.92 -13.91
N LEU A 115 2.25 -7.68 -14.23
CA LEU A 115 2.22 -9.14 -14.04
C LEU A 115 3.25 -9.85 -14.94
N ALA A 116 3.32 -9.47 -16.21
CA ALA A 116 4.31 -10.00 -17.14
C ALA A 116 5.75 -9.70 -16.71
N LEU A 117 6.03 -8.46 -16.30
CA LEU A 117 7.35 -8.07 -15.77
C LEU A 117 7.68 -8.86 -14.50
N ARG A 118 6.70 -9.07 -13.63
CA ARG A 118 6.90 -9.91 -12.44
C ARG A 118 7.26 -11.34 -12.80
N SER A 119 6.52 -11.97 -13.71
CA SER A 119 6.84 -13.34 -14.17
C SER A 119 8.26 -13.44 -14.73
N ILE A 120 8.62 -12.51 -15.62
CA ILE A 120 9.97 -12.44 -16.21
C ILE A 120 11.08 -12.33 -15.15
N LEU A 121 10.87 -11.46 -14.15
CA LEU A 121 11.86 -11.21 -13.11
C LEU A 121 11.92 -12.35 -12.09
N ASP A 122 10.78 -12.93 -11.71
CA ASP A 122 10.71 -14.06 -10.79
C ASP A 122 11.32 -15.33 -11.40
N GLU A 123 11.01 -15.65 -12.66
CA GLU A 123 11.57 -16.80 -13.38
C GLU A 123 13.09 -16.68 -13.58
N SER A 124 13.59 -15.48 -13.80
CA SER A 124 15.02 -15.25 -13.99
C SER A 124 15.80 -15.06 -12.68
N GLY A 125 15.14 -14.75 -11.57
CA GLY A 125 15.77 -14.37 -10.30
C GLY A 125 16.46 -13.01 -10.35
N GLU A 126 16.16 -12.15 -11.35
CA GLU A 126 16.96 -10.98 -11.66
C GLU A 126 16.36 -9.65 -11.13
N GLY A 127 15.22 -9.71 -10.40
CA GLY A 127 14.67 -8.48 -9.83
C GLY A 127 13.24 -8.59 -9.32
N TYR A 128 12.70 -7.43 -8.97
CA TYR A 128 11.39 -7.27 -8.35
C TYR A 128 10.69 -6.03 -8.90
N VAL A 129 9.45 -6.17 -9.41
CA VAL A 129 8.60 -5.05 -9.79
C VAL A 129 7.58 -4.78 -8.69
N TYR A 130 7.57 -3.56 -8.14
CA TYR A 130 6.72 -3.22 -7.01
C TYR A 130 5.40 -2.58 -7.42
N SER A 131 5.46 -1.62 -8.34
CA SER A 131 4.29 -0.95 -8.91
C SER A 131 4.56 -0.52 -10.34
N PHE A 132 3.48 -0.45 -11.14
CA PHE A 132 3.47 0.20 -12.43
C PHE A 132 2.14 0.93 -12.57
N TRP A 133 2.12 2.22 -12.22
CA TRP A 133 0.90 3.01 -12.10
C TRP A 133 1.20 4.51 -12.20
N PRO A 134 0.29 5.33 -12.76
CA PRO A 134 0.47 6.78 -12.74
C PRO A 134 0.53 7.32 -11.32
N ASP A 135 1.43 8.28 -11.10
CA ASP A 135 1.50 9.08 -9.87
C ASP A 135 1.70 8.27 -8.56
N VAL A 136 2.31 7.09 -8.67
CA VAL A 136 2.61 6.21 -7.53
C VAL A 136 4.04 5.70 -7.61
N LEU A 137 4.81 5.90 -6.53
CA LEU A 137 6.14 5.36 -6.33
C LEU A 137 6.12 4.35 -5.18
N THR A 138 6.72 3.18 -5.41
CA THR A 138 6.86 2.13 -4.38
C THR A 138 8.33 1.76 -4.20
N LEU A 139 8.84 1.86 -2.98
CA LEU A 139 10.15 1.39 -2.57
C LEU A 139 9.99 0.29 -1.53
N LYS A 140 10.67 -0.84 -1.72
CA LYS A 140 10.68 -1.95 -0.76
C LYS A 140 12.09 -2.49 -0.61
N GLU A 141 12.49 -2.82 0.63
CA GLU A 141 13.74 -3.48 0.91
C GLU A 141 13.69 -4.34 2.17
N ILE A 142 14.59 -5.32 2.26
CA ILE A 142 14.81 -6.18 3.44
C ILE A 142 15.92 -5.56 4.27
N GLY A 143 15.73 -5.49 5.57
CA GLY A 143 16.70 -4.98 6.52
C GLY A 143 16.08 -4.12 7.62
N ASP A 144 16.90 -3.43 8.40
CA ASP A 144 16.45 -2.44 9.38
C ASP A 144 15.86 -1.21 8.68
N PRO A 145 14.67 -0.73 9.11
CA PRO A 145 14.01 0.41 8.47
C PRO A 145 14.83 1.71 8.49
N LEU A 146 15.58 1.97 9.56
CA LEU A 146 16.40 3.18 9.67
C LEU A 146 17.66 3.08 8.82
N ASP A 147 18.27 1.89 8.74
CA ASP A 147 19.39 1.61 7.86
C ASP A 147 18.98 1.71 6.38
N ILE A 148 17.79 1.20 6.04
CA ILE A 148 17.21 1.34 4.69
C ILE A 148 16.99 2.82 4.36
N ALA A 149 16.45 3.60 5.31
CA ALA A 149 16.23 5.03 5.13
C ALA A 149 17.55 5.80 4.93
N GLU A 150 18.59 5.44 5.67
CA GLU A 150 19.94 6.03 5.52
C GLU A 150 20.55 5.66 4.18
N TYR A 151 20.46 4.38 3.79
CA TYR A 151 20.98 3.88 2.52
C TYR A 151 20.38 4.59 1.30
N PHE A 152 19.08 4.85 1.31
CA PHE A 152 18.38 5.55 0.22
C PHE A 152 18.35 7.06 0.38
N GLY A 153 18.93 7.61 1.42
CA GLY A 153 18.91 9.05 1.69
C GLY A 153 17.51 9.62 1.89
N LEU A 154 16.57 8.86 2.44
CA LEU A 154 15.16 9.26 2.58
C LEU A 154 14.94 10.36 3.62
N TRP A 155 15.93 10.64 4.45
CA TRP A 155 15.93 11.77 5.41
C TRP A 155 16.14 13.13 4.77
N ARG A 156 16.56 13.18 3.50
CA ARG A 156 16.87 14.43 2.81
C ARG A 156 15.60 15.22 2.50
N GLU A 157 15.63 16.48 2.83
CA GLU A 157 14.55 17.44 2.54
C GLU A 157 14.93 18.35 1.36
N ASP A 158 15.43 17.77 0.28
CA ASP A 158 15.93 18.49 -0.90
C ASP A 158 14.85 18.76 -1.97
N GLY A 159 13.61 18.42 -1.69
CA GLY A 159 12.47 18.68 -2.57
C GLY A 159 12.37 17.79 -3.82
N ARG A 160 13.31 16.87 -4.04
CA ARG A 160 13.29 15.96 -5.21
C ARG A 160 12.22 14.88 -5.09
N LEU A 161 12.08 14.28 -3.92
CA LEU A 161 11.13 13.20 -3.64
C LEU A 161 10.06 13.71 -2.68
N LEU A 162 8.93 14.12 -3.22
CA LEU A 162 7.79 14.65 -2.48
C LEU A 162 6.49 13.97 -2.92
N ALA A 163 5.55 13.85 -2.01
CA ALA A 163 4.19 13.42 -2.31
C ALA A 163 3.18 14.05 -1.34
N ARG A 164 1.93 14.08 -1.74
CA ARG A 164 0.84 14.47 -0.85
C ARG A 164 0.54 13.39 0.17
N ASN A 165 0.54 12.12 -0.25
CA ASN A 165 0.21 10.98 0.58
C ASN A 165 1.37 9.98 0.64
N ILE A 166 1.67 9.50 1.85
CA ILE A 166 2.74 8.54 2.12
C ILE A 166 2.22 7.47 3.07
N VAL A 167 2.40 6.20 2.70
CA VAL A 167 2.18 5.04 3.59
C VAL A 167 3.48 4.28 3.73
N ALA A 168 3.85 3.94 4.96
CA ALA A 168 5.05 3.17 5.24
C ALA A 168 4.81 2.17 6.37
N GLN A 169 5.55 1.07 6.33
CA GLN A 169 5.57 0.07 7.41
C GLN A 169 6.97 -0.51 7.57
N CYS A 170 7.33 -0.85 8.80
CA CYS A 170 8.66 -1.30 9.21
C CYS A 170 8.74 -2.79 9.54
N ARG A 171 7.73 -3.58 9.20
CA ARG A 171 7.71 -5.04 9.44
C ARG A 171 7.07 -5.79 8.31
N GLN A 172 7.49 -7.04 8.16
CA GLN A 172 6.80 -8.05 7.38
C GLN A 172 5.94 -8.95 8.29
N ASN A 173 5.32 -9.95 7.69
CA ASN A 173 4.63 -11.00 8.40
C ASN A 173 5.63 -11.91 9.17
N THR A 174 5.26 -12.31 10.37
CA THR A 174 6.08 -13.20 11.23
C THR A 174 5.95 -14.69 10.88
N ASN A 175 4.92 -15.08 10.13
CA ASN A 175 4.57 -16.49 9.86
C ASN A 175 5.16 -17.04 8.55
N TYR A 176 5.75 -16.20 7.72
CA TYR A 176 6.30 -16.56 6.42
C TYR A 176 7.77 -16.19 6.34
N GLY A 177 8.47 -16.76 5.37
CA GLY A 177 9.86 -16.38 5.09
C GLY A 177 9.97 -14.89 4.72
N VAL A 178 11.05 -14.26 5.17
CA VAL A 178 11.34 -12.86 4.81
C VAL A 178 11.59 -12.78 3.30
N MET A 179 10.75 -12.01 2.61
CA MET A 179 10.87 -11.81 1.16
C MET A 179 10.54 -10.35 0.79
N ARG A 180 11.25 -9.86 -0.21
CA ARG A 180 11.19 -8.43 -0.59
C ARG A 180 9.78 -7.98 -0.99
N TYR A 181 9.01 -8.84 -1.67
CA TYR A 181 7.62 -8.52 -2.00
C TYR A 181 6.71 -8.41 -0.77
N ALA A 182 7.01 -9.13 0.31
CA ALA A 182 6.19 -9.17 1.52
C ALA A 182 6.33 -7.92 2.39
N ALA A 183 7.34 -7.07 2.18
CA ALA A 183 7.43 -5.79 2.88
C ALA A 183 6.17 -4.94 2.59
N HIS A 184 5.46 -4.55 3.65
CA HIS A 184 4.27 -3.68 3.53
C HIS A 184 4.68 -2.21 3.35
N PRO A 185 3.86 -1.38 2.70
CA PRO A 185 2.51 -1.63 2.19
C PRO A 185 2.47 -2.37 0.85
N PHE A 186 1.31 -2.96 0.55
CA PHE A 186 0.99 -3.54 -0.75
C PHE A 186 0.28 -2.52 -1.64
N PHE A 187 0.40 -2.72 -2.95
CA PHE A 187 -0.19 -1.85 -3.98
C PHE A 187 -0.95 -2.67 -5.03
N LEU A 188 -2.15 -2.23 -5.39
CA LEU A 188 -2.95 -2.78 -6.49
C LEU A 188 -3.79 -1.68 -7.16
N GLN A 189 -3.49 -1.35 -8.41
CA GLN A 189 -4.29 -0.45 -9.26
C GLN A 189 -4.80 0.83 -8.55
N GLY A 190 -3.88 1.57 -7.93
CA GLY A 190 -4.17 2.81 -7.21
C GLY A 190 -4.52 2.64 -5.73
N TYR A 191 -4.84 1.43 -5.29
CA TYR A 191 -5.07 1.13 -3.87
C TYR A 191 -3.76 0.75 -3.19
N THR A 192 -3.55 1.30 -2.02
CA THR A 192 -2.42 0.94 -1.14
C THR A 192 -2.95 0.51 0.21
N LEU A 193 -2.39 -0.55 0.80
CA LEU A 193 -2.78 -0.98 2.13
C LEU A 193 -1.62 -1.66 2.85
N CYS A 194 -1.49 -1.39 4.14
CA CYS A 194 -0.71 -2.17 5.09
C CYS A 194 -1.59 -2.59 6.26
N ALA A 195 -1.24 -3.69 6.90
CA ALA A 195 -1.97 -4.17 8.05
C ALA A 195 -1.01 -4.66 9.15
N ASN A 196 -1.49 -4.59 10.37
CA ASN A 196 -0.91 -5.22 11.54
C ASN A 196 -1.90 -6.23 12.05
N GLY A 197 -1.56 -7.52 11.98
CA GLY A 197 -2.47 -8.58 12.42
C GLY A 197 -2.12 -9.94 11.89
N GLU A 198 -3.09 -10.82 11.99
CA GLU A 198 -3.05 -12.22 11.58
C GLU A 198 -4.38 -12.56 10.91
N ASN A 199 -4.35 -13.39 9.87
CA ASN A 199 -5.54 -13.87 9.20
C ASN A 199 -5.58 -15.40 9.18
N THR A 200 -6.34 -16.00 10.07
CA THR A 200 -6.46 -17.47 10.16
C THR A 200 -7.25 -18.09 9.00
N PHE A 201 -7.99 -17.27 8.24
CA PHE A 201 -8.69 -17.69 7.02
C PHE A 201 -7.88 -17.49 5.74
N TYR A 202 -6.57 -17.28 5.87
CA TYR A 202 -5.67 -16.94 4.77
C TYR A 202 -5.83 -17.84 3.53
N SER A 203 -5.78 -19.16 3.69
CA SER A 203 -5.88 -20.10 2.56
C SER A 203 -7.24 -20.00 1.85
N ARG A 204 -8.33 -19.93 2.62
CA ARG A 204 -9.69 -19.76 2.08
C ARG A 204 -9.81 -18.44 1.29
N ASN A 205 -9.35 -17.35 1.87
CA ASN A 205 -9.40 -16.05 1.22
C ASN A 205 -8.55 -16.06 -0.06
N THR A 206 -7.33 -16.60 -0.02
CA THR A 206 -6.40 -16.65 -1.15
C THR A 206 -6.99 -17.46 -2.32
N GLU A 207 -7.54 -18.63 -2.07
CA GLU A 207 -8.14 -19.45 -3.13
C GLU A 207 -9.36 -18.77 -3.76
N PHE A 208 -10.20 -18.13 -2.97
CA PHE A 208 -11.33 -17.38 -3.48
C PHE A 208 -10.89 -16.15 -4.28
N GLN A 209 -9.92 -15.40 -3.77
CA GLN A 209 -9.34 -14.22 -4.43
C GLN A 209 -8.71 -14.58 -5.79
N LYS A 210 -8.01 -15.72 -5.89
CA LYS A 210 -7.45 -16.21 -7.15
C LYS A 210 -8.53 -16.47 -8.21
N SER A 211 -9.74 -16.84 -7.78
CA SER A 211 -10.86 -17.05 -8.70
C SER A 211 -11.52 -15.76 -9.17
N LEU A 212 -11.46 -14.71 -8.36
CA LEU A 212 -12.09 -13.41 -8.66
C LEU A 212 -11.24 -12.54 -9.57
N HIS A 213 -9.92 -12.58 -9.39
CA HIS A 213 -9.01 -11.67 -10.05
C HIS A 213 -8.23 -12.37 -11.16
N ARG A 214 -8.24 -11.75 -12.31
CA ARG A 214 -7.42 -12.15 -13.43
C ARG A 214 -5.96 -11.82 -13.17
N GLY A 215 -5.22 -12.80 -12.71
CA GLY A 215 -3.80 -12.65 -12.48
C GLY A 215 -3.47 -11.86 -11.20
N TYR A 216 -2.92 -12.55 -10.25
CA TYR A 216 -2.51 -12.00 -8.97
C TYR A 216 -1.04 -11.62 -8.99
N ALA A 217 -0.74 -10.41 -8.48
CA ALA A 217 0.65 -9.99 -8.27
C ALA A 217 1.27 -10.66 -7.02
N GLY A 218 0.83 -11.87 -6.69
CA GLY A 218 1.35 -12.70 -5.59
C GLY A 218 0.51 -12.66 -4.31
N PHE A 219 0.85 -13.59 -3.42
CA PHE A 219 0.31 -13.70 -2.06
C PHE A 219 1.46 -14.01 -1.12
N GLU A 220 2.26 -13.00 -0.82
CA GLU A 220 3.40 -13.10 0.08
C GLU A 220 3.03 -12.85 1.53
N SER A 221 1.83 -12.27 1.77
CA SER A 221 1.32 -11.96 3.11
C SER A 221 -0.21 -12.05 3.13
N ASP A 222 -0.75 -12.40 4.28
CA ASP A 222 -2.19 -12.41 4.56
C ASP A 222 -2.83 -11.03 4.44
N SER A 223 -2.06 -9.96 4.69
CA SER A 223 -2.50 -8.57 4.53
C SER A 223 -2.90 -8.21 3.09
N GLN A 224 -2.39 -8.93 2.09
CA GLN A 224 -2.80 -8.75 0.70
C GLN A 224 -4.28 -9.12 0.49
N ASN A 225 -4.82 -10.05 1.27
CA ASN A 225 -6.25 -10.39 1.21
C ASN A 225 -7.13 -9.19 1.58
N LEU A 226 -6.69 -8.34 2.52
CA LEU A 226 -7.39 -7.09 2.87
C LEU A 226 -7.39 -6.10 1.69
N LEU A 227 -6.24 -5.90 1.06
CA LEU A 227 -6.13 -5.03 -0.11
C LEU A 227 -6.99 -5.52 -1.27
N TYR A 228 -6.92 -6.80 -1.58
CA TYR A 228 -7.65 -7.39 -2.69
C TYR A 228 -9.17 -7.40 -2.44
N SER A 229 -9.59 -7.61 -1.21
CA SER A 229 -11.01 -7.46 -0.84
C SER A 229 -11.48 -6.02 -0.98
N LEU A 230 -10.65 -5.04 -0.59
CA LEU A 230 -10.96 -3.63 -0.78
C LEU A 230 -11.12 -3.27 -2.26
N HIS A 231 -10.16 -3.70 -3.07
CA HIS A 231 -10.20 -3.49 -4.52
C HIS A 231 -11.46 -4.13 -5.13
N TYR A 232 -11.74 -5.37 -4.79
CA TYR A 232 -12.92 -6.09 -5.31
C TYR A 232 -14.23 -5.39 -4.94
N VAL A 233 -14.43 -5.07 -3.66
CA VAL A 233 -15.68 -4.46 -3.17
C VAL A 233 -15.86 -3.05 -3.73
N HIS A 234 -14.83 -2.21 -3.65
CA HIS A 234 -14.97 -0.80 -4.00
C HIS A 234 -14.84 -0.55 -5.51
N ARG A 235 -13.90 -1.25 -6.20
CA ARG A 235 -13.67 -1.02 -7.62
C ARG A 235 -14.48 -1.94 -8.51
N GLU A 236 -14.43 -3.26 -8.30
CA GLU A 236 -15.06 -4.21 -9.21
C GLU A 236 -16.58 -4.27 -9.02
N LEU A 237 -17.04 -4.32 -7.77
CA LEU A 237 -18.48 -4.29 -7.46
C LEU A 237 -19.06 -2.87 -7.47
N GLY A 238 -18.22 -1.83 -7.38
CA GLY A 238 -18.67 -0.42 -7.29
C GLY A 238 -19.46 -0.10 -6.02
N TRP A 239 -19.27 -0.87 -4.95
CA TRP A 239 -20.01 -0.67 -3.73
C TRP A 239 -19.46 0.52 -2.93
N PRO A 240 -20.35 1.24 -2.20
CA PRO A 240 -19.91 2.25 -1.26
C PRO A 240 -18.91 1.70 -0.26
N LEU A 241 -17.83 2.45 -0.01
CA LEU A 241 -16.70 2.02 0.82
C LEU A 241 -17.11 1.59 2.23
N LYS A 242 -18.19 2.17 2.78
CA LYS A 242 -18.75 1.80 4.09
C LYS A 242 -19.09 0.30 4.23
N TYR A 243 -19.36 -0.39 3.11
CA TYR A 243 -19.65 -1.83 3.14
C TYR A 243 -18.40 -2.72 3.19
N TYR A 244 -17.21 -2.17 2.89
CA TYR A 244 -15.97 -2.95 2.93
C TYR A 244 -15.74 -3.62 4.28
N LYS A 245 -15.94 -2.89 5.38
CA LYS A 245 -15.80 -3.44 6.74
C LYS A 245 -16.76 -4.62 7.00
N HIS A 246 -17.97 -4.57 6.43
CA HIS A 246 -18.96 -5.65 6.59
C HIS A 246 -18.65 -6.89 5.77
N VAL A 247 -17.78 -6.78 4.78
CA VAL A 247 -17.23 -7.92 4.03
C VAL A 247 -16.11 -8.59 4.83
N ILE A 248 -15.13 -7.82 5.27
CA ILE A 248 -13.95 -8.36 5.97
C ILE A 248 -14.21 -8.69 7.44
N THR A 249 -15.19 -8.02 8.07
CA THR A 249 -15.55 -8.19 9.48
C THR A 249 -17.07 -8.15 9.62
N PRO A 250 -17.79 -9.20 9.15
CA PRO A 250 -19.24 -9.20 9.14
C PRO A 250 -19.81 -9.15 10.56
N LEU A 251 -21.00 -8.53 10.68
CA LEU A 251 -21.74 -8.51 11.93
C LEU A 251 -22.35 -9.90 12.23
N PRO A 252 -22.46 -10.26 13.53
CA PRO A 252 -23.31 -11.35 13.96
C PRO A 252 -24.77 -11.15 13.53
N ASP A 253 -25.50 -12.22 13.33
CA ASP A 253 -26.88 -12.17 12.82
C ASP A 253 -27.84 -11.38 13.72
N ASP A 254 -27.65 -11.48 15.03
CA ASP A 254 -28.45 -10.74 16.02
C ASP A 254 -28.16 -9.22 16.01
N GLU A 255 -26.92 -8.82 15.76
CA GLU A 255 -26.55 -7.42 15.60
C GLU A 255 -27.03 -6.88 14.24
N ALA A 256 -26.82 -7.62 13.16
CA ALA A 256 -27.30 -7.27 11.84
C ALA A 256 -28.83 -7.09 11.83
N GLY A 257 -29.57 -7.99 12.47
CA GLY A 257 -31.03 -7.95 12.53
C GLY A 257 -31.62 -6.74 13.26
N ARG A 258 -30.83 -6.00 14.04
CA ARG A 258 -31.24 -4.76 14.73
C ARG A 258 -31.07 -3.50 13.86
N ARG A 259 -30.44 -3.62 12.74
CA ARG A 259 -30.09 -2.49 11.85
C ARG A 259 -31.13 -2.31 10.74
N PRO A 260 -31.38 -1.09 10.29
CA PRO A 260 -32.26 -0.84 9.15
C PRO A 260 -31.77 -1.52 7.85
N ASP A 261 -30.45 -1.68 7.69
CA ASP A 261 -29.78 -2.31 6.56
C ASP A 261 -29.44 -3.79 6.80
N GLY A 262 -29.98 -4.40 7.87
CA GLY A 262 -29.59 -5.73 8.35
C GLY A 262 -29.77 -6.86 7.35
N GLU A 263 -30.81 -6.80 6.49
CA GLU A 263 -31.02 -7.77 5.42
C GLU A 263 -29.90 -7.69 4.38
N ALA A 264 -29.51 -6.47 3.96
CA ALA A 264 -28.41 -6.25 3.04
C ALA A 264 -27.08 -6.74 3.64
N LEU A 265 -26.84 -6.50 4.92
CA LEU A 265 -25.63 -6.98 5.61
C LEU A 265 -25.57 -8.50 5.69
N ARG A 266 -26.70 -9.20 5.89
CA ARG A 266 -26.77 -10.64 5.81
C ARG A 266 -26.45 -11.16 4.41
N LEU A 267 -27.03 -10.58 3.37
CA LEU A 267 -26.75 -10.94 1.98
C LEU A 267 -25.27 -10.75 1.62
N ILE A 268 -24.65 -9.65 2.09
CA ILE A 268 -23.21 -9.39 1.93
C ILE A 268 -22.41 -10.52 2.58
N ARG A 269 -22.71 -10.87 3.83
CA ARG A 269 -22.02 -11.92 4.58
C ARG A 269 -22.16 -13.29 3.90
N GLU A 270 -23.36 -13.65 3.44
CA GLU A 270 -23.59 -14.92 2.75
C GLU A 270 -22.90 -15.00 1.40
N SER A 271 -22.97 -13.93 0.60
CA SER A 271 -22.39 -13.88 -0.75
C SER A 271 -20.87 -13.79 -0.76
N LEU A 272 -20.28 -13.09 0.21
CA LEU A 272 -18.86 -12.80 0.29
C LEU A 272 -18.18 -13.43 1.52
N ALA A 273 -18.80 -14.45 2.12
CA ALA A 273 -18.23 -15.19 3.25
C ALA A 273 -16.75 -15.62 3.06
N PRO A 274 -16.28 -16.01 1.86
CA PRO A 274 -14.89 -16.35 1.64
C PRO A 274 -13.91 -15.17 1.80
N LEU A 275 -14.39 -13.93 1.81
CA LEU A 275 -13.56 -12.71 2.01
C LEU A 275 -13.48 -12.28 3.47
N GLU A 276 -14.21 -12.92 4.38
CA GLU A 276 -14.09 -12.64 5.81
C GLU A 276 -12.65 -12.84 6.29
N ILE A 277 -12.13 -11.86 7.00
CA ILE A 277 -10.82 -11.91 7.65
C ILE A 277 -11.02 -12.30 9.11
N ASN A 278 -10.45 -13.41 9.52
CA ASN A 278 -10.52 -13.88 10.90
C ASN A 278 -9.19 -13.73 11.61
N GLY A 279 -9.21 -13.02 12.73
CA GLY A 279 -8.03 -12.72 13.54
C GLY A 279 -7.92 -11.23 13.86
N PRO A 280 -6.93 -10.87 14.69
CA PRO A 280 -6.66 -9.47 15.03
C PRO A 280 -6.12 -8.72 13.82
N ASN A 281 -6.78 -7.64 13.42
CA ASN A 281 -6.36 -6.85 12.27
C ASN A 281 -6.63 -5.37 12.44
N ALA A 282 -5.63 -4.57 12.13
CA ALA A 282 -5.74 -3.14 11.95
C ALA A 282 -5.08 -2.77 10.61
N ALA A 283 -5.82 -2.18 9.70
CA ALA A 283 -5.34 -1.85 8.37
C ALA A 283 -5.37 -0.34 8.13
N ILE A 284 -4.34 0.17 7.44
CA ILE A 284 -4.23 1.56 7.01
C ILE A 284 -3.94 1.54 5.51
N GLY A 285 -4.59 2.43 4.76
CA GLY A 285 -4.39 2.47 3.31
C GLY A 285 -4.67 3.82 2.67
N LEU A 286 -4.44 3.86 1.36
CA LEU A 286 -4.79 4.96 0.46
C LEU A 286 -5.71 4.43 -0.64
N LEU A 287 -6.68 5.25 -1.00
CA LEU A 287 -7.55 5.03 -2.14
C LEU A 287 -6.98 5.73 -3.39
N PRO A 288 -7.43 5.33 -4.61
CA PRO A 288 -6.96 5.95 -5.85
C PRO A 288 -7.19 7.47 -5.93
N ASP A 289 -8.18 7.98 -5.21
CA ASP A 289 -8.52 9.41 -5.15
C ASP A 289 -7.77 10.19 -4.05
N GLY A 290 -6.80 9.54 -3.38
CA GLY A 290 -5.96 10.14 -2.36
C GLY A 290 -6.53 10.14 -0.95
N ARG A 291 -7.77 9.67 -0.74
CA ARG A 291 -8.31 9.51 0.62
C ARG A 291 -7.56 8.46 1.42
N MET A 292 -7.33 8.73 2.68
CA MET A 292 -6.77 7.76 3.63
C MET A 292 -7.89 6.91 4.24
N LEU A 293 -7.62 5.63 4.45
CA LEU A 293 -8.51 4.65 5.06
C LEU A 293 -7.84 4.03 6.28
N ALA A 294 -8.58 3.84 7.37
CA ALA A 294 -8.22 2.92 8.44
C ALA A 294 -9.40 2.04 8.81
N VAL A 295 -9.14 0.76 9.11
CA VAL A 295 -10.16 -0.22 9.47
C VAL A 295 -9.66 -1.09 10.62
N CYS A 296 -10.52 -1.33 11.61
CA CYS A 296 -10.26 -2.23 12.73
C CYS A 296 -11.08 -3.52 12.64
N ASP A 297 -10.53 -4.60 13.21
CA ASP A 297 -11.21 -5.88 13.40
C ASP A 297 -12.34 -5.80 14.43
N SER A 298 -13.05 -6.92 14.59
CA SER A 298 -14.21 -7.05 15.48
C SER A 298 -13.90 -6.94 16.98
N LYS A 299 -12.62 -6.96 17.38
CA LYS A 299 -12.19 -7.00 18.80
C LYS A 299 -11.20 -5.89 19.15
N LYS A 300 -10.79 -5.09 18.16
CA LYS A 300 -9.77 -4.05 18.33
C LYS A 300 -8.53 -4.53 19.09
N LEU A 301 -7.98 -5.66 18.67
CA LEU A 301 -6.77 -6.20 19.32
C LEU A 301 -5.48 -5.48 18.90
N ARG A 302 -5.53 -4.73 17.78
CA ARG A 302 -4.42 -3.91 17.30
C ARG A 302 -4.83 -2.43 17.28
N PRO A 303 -3.97 -1.54 17.82
CA PRO A 303 -4.31 -0.13 17.92
C PRO A 303 -4.24 0.58 16.58
N ILE A 304 -5.10 1.57 16.38
CA ILE A 304 -5.00 2.63 15.38
C ILE A 304 -5.43 3.94 16.03
N VAL A 305 -4.65 4.97 15.80
CA VAL A 305 -4.95 6.34 16.19
C VAL A 305 -4.68 7.29 15.05
N SER A 306 -5.52 8.31 14.92
CA SER A 306 -5.36 9.39 13.95
C SER A 306 -5.35 10.74 14.63
N GLY A 307 -4.55 11.67 14.09
CA GLY A 307 -4.52 13.05 14.53
C GLY A 307 -4.19 14.00 13.39
N SER A 308 -4.51 15.26 13.59
CA SER A 308 -4.22 16.35 12.65
C SER A 308 -3.89 17.65 13.39
N ASP A 309 -3.04 18.47 12.77
CA ASP A 309 -2.78 19.85 13.21
C ASP A 309 -3.45 20.90 12.29
N GLY A 310 -4.27 20.43 11.34
CA GLY A 310 -4.94 21.25 10.33
C GLY A 310 -4.13 21.48 9.06
N SER A 311 -2.83 21.18 9.06
CA SER A 311 -1.97 21.23 7.86
C SER A 311 -1.61 19.83 7.35
N ILE A 312 -1.51 18.88 8.26
CA ILE A 312 -1.21 17.47 8.00
C ILE A 312 -2.13 16.60 8.86
N ALA A 313 -2.56 15.46 8.32
CA ALA A 313 -3.19 14.39 9.07
C ALA A 313 -2.31 13.15 9.01
N ALA A 314 -2.30 12.38 10.08
CA ALA A 314 -1.58 11.10 10.16
C ALA A 314 -2.43 10.02 10.82
N ILE A 315 -2.28 8.80 10.34
CA ILE A 315 -2.85 7.58 10.93
C ILE A 315 -1.68 6.67 11.27
N THR A 316 -1.65 6.14 12.48
CA THR A 316 -0.55 5.29 12.96
C THR A 316 -1.06 4.24 13.96
N SER A 317 -0.27 3.20 14.19
CA SER A 317 -0.56 2.21 15.24
C SER A 317 -0.35 2.78 16.65
N GLU A 318 0.59 3.72 16.84
CA GLU A 318 1.00 4.20 18.16
C GLU A 318 0.99 5.72 18.25
N VAL A 319 0.48 6.25 19.37
CA VAL A 319 0.39 7.70 19.61
C VAL A 319 1.75 8.41 19.65
N CYS A 320 2.82 7.68 19.99
CA CYS A 320 4.17 8.24 19.97
C CYS A 320 4.59 8.70 18.57
N GLY A 321 4.10 8.02 17.52
CA GLY A 321 4.28 8.46 16.13
C GLY A 321 3.63 9.82 15.86
N LEU A 322 2.37 10.02 16.31
CA LEU A 322 1.70 11.32 16.19
C LEU A 322 2.45 12.42 16.93
N ASN A 323 2.94 12.12 18.14
CA ASN A 323 3.71 13.09 18.92
C ASN A 323 4.98 13.55 18.20
N ALA A 324 5.60 12.67 17.42
CA ALA A 324 6.82 12.97 16.69
C ALA A 324 6.60 13.86 15.46
N VAL A 325 5.46 13.72 14.78
CA VAL A 325 5.19 14.43 13.51
C VAL A 325 4.19 15.57 13.62
N LEU A 326 3.32 15.54 14.63
CA LEU A 326 2.28 16.53 14.90
C LEU A 326 2.37 17.08 16.35
N PRO A 327 3.50 17.68 16.74
CA PRO A 327 3.68 18.13 18.13
C PRO A 327 2.74 19.29 18.54
N ALA A 328 2.21 20.02 17.55
CA ALA A 328 1.31 21.15 17.78
C ALA A 328 -0.19 20.78 17.73
N ARG A 329 -0.52 19.50 17.46
CA ARG A 329 -1.93 19.06 17.45
C ARG A 329 -2.56 19.13 18.84
N ASP A 330 -3.86 19.18 18.89
CA ASP A 330 -4.63 19.01 20.11
C ASP A 330 -4.89 17.50 20.35
N PRO A 331 -4.23 16.85 21.31
CA PRO A 331 -4.43 15.42 21.56
C PRO A 331 -5.86 15.04 21.99
N ALA A 332 -6.65 15.99 22.48
CA ALA A 332 -8.05 15.74 22.81
C ALA A 332 -8.95 15.50 21.56
N ARG A 333 -8.43 15.83 20.40
CA ARG A 333 -9.09 15.60 19.10
C ARG A 333 -8.57 14.37 18.36
N ASP A 334 -7.62 13.65 18.95
CA ASP A 334 -7.13 12.40 18.36
C ASP A 334 -8.28 11.38 18.30
N VAL A 335 -8.40 10.70 17.15
CA VAL A 335 -9.42 9.69 16.91
C VAL A 335 -8.81 8.31 17.16
N TYR A 336 -9.28 7.63 18.19
CA TYR A 336 -8.93 6.24 18.49
C TYR A 336 -10.02 5.34 17.92
N LEU A 337 -9.70 4.51 16.94
CA LEU A 337 -10.67 3.60 16.36
C LEU A 337 -11.11 2.56 17.39
N SER A 338 -12.39 2.23 17.38
CA SER A 338 -13.00 1.17 18.17
C SER A 338 -13.19 -0.11 17.35
N GLU A 339 -13.86 -1.10 17.92
CA GLU A 339 -14.21 -2.36 17.25
C GLU A 339 -15.00 -2.10 15.98
N ARG A 340 -14.59 -2.74 14.87
CA ARG A 340 -15.21 -2.60 13.54
C ARG A 340 -15.34 -1.16 13.02
N ASP A 341 -14.58 -0.21 13.55
CA ASP A 341 -14.58 1.14 13.04
C ASP A 341 -13.87 1.23 11.70
N THR A 342 -14.36 2.16 10.90
CA THR A 342 -13.69 2.64 9.69
C THR A 342 -13.51 4.15 9.81
N LEU A 343 -12.31 4.64 9.56
CA LEU A 343 -11.98 6.06 9.46
C LEU A 343 -11.58 6.37 8.02
N ILE A 344 -12.15 7.42 7.48
CA ILE A 344 -11.75 8.02 6.21
C ILE A 344 -11.26 9.44 6.49
N ILE A 345 -10.13 9.82 5.90
CA ILE A 345 -9.67 11.20 5.87
C ILE A 345 -9.57 11.62 4.41
N ASP A 346 -10.27 12.67 4.05
CA ASP A 346 -10.27 13.17 2.68
C ASP A 346 -9.10 14.11 2.38
N ASN A 347 -9.05 14.60 1.16
CA ASN A 347 -8.00 15.49 0.70
C ASN A 347 -8.02 16.89 1.33
N ASP A 348 -9.09 17.27 1.99
CA ASP A 348 -9.24 18.52 2.75
C ASP A 348 -8.98 18.29 4.25
N LEU A 349 -8.45 17.13 4.63
CA LEU A 349 -8.15 16.68 5.98
C LEU A 349 -9.40 16.54 6.87
N VAL A 350 -10.59 16.44 6.27
CA VAL A 350 -11.82 16.16 6.98
C VAL A 350 -11.92 14.67 7.26
N SER A 351 -12.12 14.31 8.52
CA SER A 351 -12.26 12.93 8.95
C SER A 351 -13.73 12.53 9.08
N GLU A 352 -14.07 11.35 8.57
CA GLU A 352 -15.36 10.70 8.76
C GLU A 352 -15.13 9.32 9.39
N GLN A 353 -15.77 9.07 10.52
CA GLN A 353 -15.71 7.79 11.21
C GLN A 353 -17.05 7.07 11.10
N TRP A 354 -16.99 5.83 10.62
CA TRP A 354 -18.14 4.93 10.54
C TRP A 354 -18.03 3.90 11.67
N ALA A 355 -18.59 4.24 12.82
CA ALA A 355 -18.81 3.30 13.90
C ALA A 355 -19.81 2.21 13.51
N GLN A 356 -19.94 1.17 14.35
CA GLN A 356 -20.89 0.08 14.12
C GLN A 356 -22.32 0.52 13.96
#